data_f1169ff926eeef8079f9d91126580c2b
#
_entry.id   f1169ff926eeef8079f9d91126580c2b
#
_cell.length_a   1.000
_cell.length_b   1.000
_cell.length_c   1.000
_cell.angle_alpha   90.00
_cell.angle_beta   90.00
_cell.angle_gamma   90.00
#
_symmetry.space_group_name_H-M   'P 1'
#
loop_
_entity.id
_entity.type
_entity.pdbx_description
1 polymer ?
#
loop_
_entity_poly.entity_id
_entity_poly.type
_entity_poly.pdbx_seq_one_letter_code
_entity_poly.pdbx_strand_id
1 'polypeptide(L)'
;MLMAFVLVISSTRWGLGQDQQRSFPSDNLASAVLIEDSEGSGSGFFFSYHDAVYLVSARHVLFKPKHLPAGGLSADFEPIAHELTLTSYSQDPSDTSANVFKIDLDAVVQTAVAKYHRSQDVAIVKVAQLVPYSDEERKQNLTIGPTALKAVGVPGVTLQKASRKGLLGVSAENTKRLSETLIGNDIVVMGYPSSIGLADLKQIDYARPLVRRGALAGTNAANKSLVLDCQVFFGNSGGPVFEIDHQGLGYSFNLIGVVSQYVPFANTAGSQTVGVQILTNSGYAIAVPTDFIYELIDR
;
A
#
# COMPACT_ATOMS: atom_id res chain seq x y z
N MET A 1 7.89 26.07 11.97
CA MET A 1 6.84 25.73 12.96
C MET A 1 6.58 24.24 12.77
N LEU A 2 7.17 23.38 13.63
CA LEU A 2 7.03 21.92 13.53
C LEU A 2 5.60 21.55 13.95
N MET A 3 4.78 21.11 13.00
CA MET A 3 3.48 20.53 13.31
C MET A 3 3.70 19.09 13.80
N ALA A 4 3.39 18.83 15.07
CA ALA A 4 3.38 17.50 15.64
C ALA A 4 2.08 16.79 15.21
N PHE A 5 2.19 15.56 14.69
CA PHE A 5 1.06 14.75 14.29
C PHE A 5 0.70 13.76 15.39
N VAL A 6 -0.58 13.58 15.62
CA VAL A 6 -1.09 12.45 16.42
C VAL A 6 -1.23 11.27 15.49
N LEU A 7 -0.31 10.31 15.58
CA LEU A 7 -0.44 9.01 14.94
C LEU A 7 -1.27 8.12 15.88
N VAL A 8 -2.49 7.79 15.47
CA VAL A 8 -3.29 6.78 16.16
C VAL A 8 -2.92 5.43 15.54
N ILE A 9 -2.07 4.68 16.22
CA ILE A 9 -1.88 3.26 15.91
C ILE A 9 -3.08 2.54 16.51
N SER A 10 -4.10 2.25 15.70
CA SER A 10 -5.18 1.40 16.15
C SER A 10 -4.79 -0.05 15.94
N SER A 11 -4.57 -0.77 17.04
CA SER A 11 -4.70 -2.23 17.03
C SER A 11 -6.11 -2.58 16.55
N THR A 12 -6.22 -3.53 15.63
CA THR A 12 -7.48 -4.06 15.11
C THR A 12 -8.48 -4.26 16.23
N ARG A 13 -9.59 -3.51 16.21
CA ARG A 13 -10.68 -3.70 17.15
C ARG A 13 -11.39 -5.00 16.81
N TRP A 14 -11.47 -5.91 17.78
CA TRP A 14 -12.31 -7.08 17.74
C TRP A 14 -13.77 -6.65 17.78
N GLY A 15 -14.47 -6.72 16.64
CA GLY A 15 -15.90 -6.44 16.56
C GLY A 15 -16.71 -7.66 16.97
N LEU A 16 -17.35 -7.62 18.12
CA LEU A 16 -18.35 -8.60 18.54
C LEU A 16 -19.74 -8.18 18.02
N GLY A 17 -20.18 -8.77 16.91
CA GLY A 17 -21.54 -8.60 16.42
C GLY A 17 -21.84 -9.58 15.29
N GLN A 18 -22.88 -10.39 15.39
CA GLN A 18 -23.21 -11.45 14.44
C GLN A 18 -23.43 -10.95 13.00
N ASP A 19 -23.87 -9.70 12.80
CA ASP A 19 -24.11 -9.13 11.46
C ASP A 19 -22.86 -8.49 10.82
N GLN A 20 -21.76 -8.30 11.56
CA GLN A 20 -20.51 -7.72 11.06
C GLN A 20 -19.46 -8.78 10.69
N GLN A 21 -19.76 -10.07 10.81
CA GLN A 21 -18.79 -11.16 10.68
C GLN A 21 -18.21 -11.35 9.28
N ARG A 22 -18.66 -10.64 8.26
CA ARG A 22 -18.19 -10.78 6.86
C ARG A 22 -17.73 -9.47 6.21
N SER A 23 -17.79 -8.35 6.92
CA SER A 23 -17.37 -7.05 6.36
C SER A 23 -15.95 -6.69 6.77
N PHE A 24 -15.15 -6.29 5.82
CA PHE A 24 -13.89 -5.63 6.09
C PHE A 24 -14.18 -4.30 6.80
N PRO A 25 -13.60 -4.02 7.98
CA PRO A 25 -13.87 -2.79 8.70
C PRO A 25 -13.56 -1.55 7.85
N SER A 26 -14.53 -0.64 7.74
CA SER A 26 -14.42 0.53 6.85
C SER A 26 -13.32 1.52 7.25
N ASP A 27 -12.94 1.54 8.53
CA ASP A 27 -11.83 2.34 9.03
C ASP A 27 -10.47 1.83 8.52
N ASN A 28 -10.33 0.54 8.22
CA ASN A 28 -9.11 -0.03 7.64
C ASN A 28 -8.80 0.48 6.23
N LEU A 29 -9.80 1.02 5.51
CA LEU A 29 -9.59 1.66 4.21
C LEU A 29 -8.61 2.84 4.27
N ALA A 30 -8.52 3.49 5.41
CA ALA A 30 -7.63 4.63 5.62
C ALA A 30 -6.13 4.26 5.57
N SER A 31 -5.78 2.96 5.64
CA SER A 31 -4.39 2.52 5.48
C SER A 31 -3.90 2.59 4.03
N ALA A 32 -4.82 2.49 3.06
CA ALA A 32 -4.48 2.58 1.64
C ALA A 32 -4.16 4.03 1.25
N VAL A 33 -3.21 4.19 0.34
CA VAL A 33 -2.69 5.47 -0.14
C VAL A 33 -2.82 5.52 -1.66
N LEU A 34 -3.42 6.60 -2.17
CA LEU A 34 -3.33 6.98 -3.57
C LEU A 34 -1.99 7.66 -3.79
N ILE A 35 -1.24 7.20 -4.77
CA ILE A 35 0.04 7.77 -5.20
C ILE A 35 -0.18 8.34 -6.60
N GLU A 36 0.14 9.63 -6.76
CA GLU A 36 -0.02 10.34 -8.03
C GLU A 36 1.24 11.09 -8.40
N ASP A 37 1.59 11.04 -9.67
CA ASP A 37 2.60 11.89 -10.29
C ASP A 37 1.99 12.65 -11.48
N SER A 38 2.83 13.29 -12.30
CA SER A 38 2.39 14.04 -13.48
C SER A 38 1.88 13.17 -14.63
N GLU A 39 2.13 11.85 -14.61
CA GLU A 39 1.89 10.94 -15.75
C GLU A 39 0.93 9.81 -15.39
N GLY A 40 0.75 9.51 -14.10
CA GLY A 40 -0.05 8.38 -13.69
C GLY A 40 -0.42 8.32 -12.22
N SER A 41 -1.00 7.19 -11.85
CA SER A 41 -1.35 6.91 -10.47
C SER A 41 -1.15 5.44 -10.13
N GLY A 42 -0.93 5.17 -8.85
CA GLY A 42 -0.81 3.84 -8.28
C GLY A 42 -1.35 3.79 -6.87
N SER A 43 -1.24 2.65 -6.25
CA SER A 43 -1.62 2.43 -4.86
C SER A 43 -0.40 2.21 -3.98
N GLY A 44 -0.59 2.46 -2.70
CA GLY A 44 0.33 2.10 -1.65
C GLY A 44 -0.43 1.93 -0.34
N PHE A 45 0.31 1.77 0.73
CA PHE A 45 -0.24 1.79 2.07
C PHE A 45 0.81 2.24 3.07
N PHE A 46 0.35 2.74 4.22
CA PHE A 46 1.26 3.02 5.33
C PHE A 46 1.48 1.78 6.17
N PHE A 47 2.73 1.55 6.53
CA PHE A 47 3.18 0.41 7.32
C PHE A 47 3.98 0.90 8.53
N SER A 48 3.57 0.49 9.73
CA SER A 48 4.24 0.82 10.98
C SER A 48 5.10 -0.33 11.45
N TYR A 49 6.41 -0.09 11.56
CA TYR A 49 7.36 -1.06 12.07
C TYR A 49 8.43 -0.37 12.90
N HIS A 50 8.75 -0.93 14.07
CA HIS A 50 9.55 -0.28 15.10
C HIS A 50 8.98 1.11 15.43
N ASP A 51 9.83 2.13 15.38
CA ASP A 51 9.50 3.53 15.66
C ASP A 51 9.41 4.37 14.39
N ALA A 52 8.96 3.78 13.29
CA ALA A 52 8.82 4.47 12.01
C ALA A 52 7.54 4.10 11.25
N VAL A 53 7.13 4.99 10.36
CA VAL A 53 6.06 4.76 9.38
C VAL A 53 6.67 4.81 8.00
N TYR A 54 6.33 3.79 7.21
CA TYR A 54 6.77 3.65 5.83
C TYR A 54 5.58 3.71 4.90
N LEU A 55 5.71 4.41 3.77
CA LEU A 55 4.93 4.13 2.58
C LEU A 55 5.49 2.86 1.97
N VAL A 56 4.63 1.89 1.68
CA VAL A 56 4.96 0.68 0.92
C VAL A 56 4.17 0.71 -0.38
N SER A 57 4.83 0.38 -1.48
CA SER A 57 4.20 0.28 -2.80
C SER A 57 4.95 -0.71 -3.69
N ALA A 58 4.39 -1.00 -4.88
CA ALA A 58 5.14 -1.68 -5.92
C ALA A 58 6.31 -0.81 -6.40
N ARG A 59 7.46 -1.43 -6.68
CA ARG A 59 8.64 -0.69 -7.14
C ARG A 59 8.34 0.14 -8.39
N HIS A 60 7.66 -0.43 -9.38
CA HIS A 60 7.37 0.24 -10.64
C HIS A 60 6.43 1.47 -10.50
N VAL A 61 5.76 1.63 -9.36
CA VAL A 61 4.96 2.83 -9.04
C VAL A 61 5.84 4.00 -8.61
N LEU A 62 7.01 3.72 -8.03
CA LEU A 62 7.92 4.74 -7.49
C LEU A 62 9.19 4.89 -8.31
N PHE A 63 9.60 3.83 -9.03
CA PHE A 63 10.88 3.73 -9.73
C PHE A 63 10.73 3.07 -11.08
N LYS A 64 11.50 3.54 -12.07
CA LYS A 64 11.63 2.97 -13.41
C LYS A 64 13.06 2.47 -13.64
N PRO A 65 13.27 1.47 -14.52
CA PRO A 65 14.62 1.06 -14.91
C PRO A 65 15.40 2.23 -15.52
N LYS A 66 16.68 2.37 -15.15
CA LYS A 66 17.56 3.36 -15.78
C LYS A 66 17.83 2.99 -17.23
N HIS A 67 17.78 3.98 -18.11
CA HIS A 67 18.22 3.82 -19.49
C HIS A 67 19.76 3.83 -19.58
N LEU A 68 20.31 2.89 -20.35
CA LEU A 68 21.75 2.86 -20.62
C LEU A 68 22.11 3.77 -21.80
N PRO A 69 23.27 4.46 -21.79
CA PRO A 69 23.69 5.34 -22.88
C PRO A 69 23.79 4.64 -24.24
N ALA A 70 24.11 3.32 -24.25
CA ALA A 70 24.20 2.49 -25.45
C ALA A 70 22.87 1.89 -25.92
N GLY A 71 21.74 2.30 -25.28
CA GLY A 71 20.43 1.66 -25.43
C GLY A 71 20.26 0.45 -24.52
N GLY A 72 18.99 0.10 -24.24
CA GLY A 72 18.62 -0.95 -23.31
C GLY A 72 18.35 -0.42 -21.89
N LEU A 73 18.00 -1.34 -20.98
CA LEU A 73 17.65 -1.03 -19.59
C LEU A 73 18.72 -1.55 -18.63
N SER A 74 19.02 -0.75 -17.63
CA SER A 74 19.90 -1.14 -16.52
C SER A 74 19.19 -2.09 -15.56
N ALA A 75 19.97 -2.85 -14.78
CA ALA A 75 19.49 -3.56 -13.61
C ALA A 75 19.21 -2.61 -12.41
N ASP A 76 19.66 -1.35 -12.49
CA ASP A 76 19.39 -0.32 -11.49
C ASP A 76 18.16 0.51 -11.88
N PHE A 77 17.57 1.14 -10.87
CA PHE A 77 16.35 1.93 -11.01
C PHE A 77 16.60 3.38 -10.63
N GLU A 78 15.78 4.27 -11.17
CA GLU A 78 15.75 5.69 -10.85
C GLU A 78 14.32 6.11 -10.50
N PRO A 79 14.11 7.24 -9.79
CA PRO A 79 12.77 7.76 -9.53
C PRO A 79 11.92 7.87 -10.80
N ILE A 80 10.62 7.53 -10.71
CA ILE A 80 9.70 7.65 -11.85
C ILE A 80 9.40 9.11 -12.14
N ALA A 81 9.35 9.96 -11.11
CA ALA A 81 9.10 11.38 -11.14
C ALA A 81 9.94 12.09 -10.06
N HIS A 82 10.07 13.41 -10.13
CA HIS A 82 10.75 14.22 -9.11
C HIS A 82 9.91 14.34 -7.84
N GLU A 83 8.60 14.53 -7.99
CA GLU A 83 7.66 14.72 -6.89
C GLU A 83 6.46 13.75 -7.01
N LEU A 84 6.02 13.22 -5.87
CA LEU A 84 4.79 12.46 -5.74
C LEU A 84 3.83 13.14 -4.78
N THR A 85 2.55 13.04 -5.06
CA THR A 85 1.47 13.36 -4.14
C THR A 85 0.89 12.07 -3.58
N LEU A 86 0.84 11.99 -2.24
CA LEU A 86 0.20 10.89 -1.54
C LEU A 86 -1.10 11.38 -0.92
N THR A 87 -2.18 10.66 -1.13
CA THR A 87 -3.46 10.95 -0.50
C THR A 87 -3.96 9.73 0.27
N SER A 88 -4.22 9.89 1.56
CA SER A 88 -4.89 8.89 2.40
C SER A 88 -6.08 9.51 3.12
N TYR A 89 -7.11 8.71 3.37
CA TYR A 89 -8.34 9.22 3.93
C TYR A 89 -8.39 9.09 5.45
N SER A 90 -9.30 9.88 6.06
CA SER A 90 -9.66 9.74 7.46
C SER A 90 -10.22 8.35 7.76
N GLN A 91 -9.93 7.83 8.95
CA GLN A 91 -10.54 6.58 9.47
C GLN A 91 -12.06 6.70 9.63
N ASP A 92 -12.58 7.92 9.71
CA ASP A 92 -14.00 8.19 9.80
C ASP A 92 -14.59 8.30 8.39
N PRO A 93 -15.46 7.36 7.97
CA PRO A 93 -16.07 7.41 6.64
C PRO A 93 -16.93 8.67 6.38
N SER A 94 -17.40 9.33 7.45
CA SER A 94 -18.14 10.59 7.35
C SER A 94 -17.24 11.81 7.21
N ASP A 95 -15.92 11.68 7.49
CA ASP A 95 -14.94 12.74 7.34
C ASP A 95 -14.36 12.70 5.92
N THR A 96 -14.68 13.68 5.12
CA THR A 96 -14.17 13.85 3.75
C THR A 96 -12.76 14.45 3.71
N SER A 97 -12.15 14.77 4.87
CA SER A 97 -10.79 15.28 4.91
C SER A 97 -9.78 14.17 4.60
N ALA A 98 -8.70 14.53 3.93
CA ALA A 98 -7.61 13.63 3.60
C ALA A 98 -6.31 14.11 4.22
N ASN A 99 -5.38 13.17 4.47
CA ASN A 99 -3.98 13.48 4.65
C ASN A 99 -3.34 13.58 3.26
N VAL A 100 -2.66 14.67 2.99
CA VAL A 100 -1.97 14.89 1.72
C VAL A 100 -0.49 15.13 2.01
N PHE A 101 0.36 14.30 1.44
CA PHE A 101 1.82 14.43 1.52
C PHE A 101 2.39 14.75 0.14
N LYS A 102 3.50 15.47 0.14
CA LYS A 102 4.40 15.61 -0.99
C LYS A 102 5.70 14.89 -0.68
N ILE A 103 6.17 14.10 -1.62
CA ILE A 103 7.47 13.42 -1.52
C ILE A 103 8.34 13.93 -2.66
N ASP A 104 9.47 14.53 -2.30
CA ASP A 104 10.59 14.75 -3.22
C ASP A 104 11.36 13.43 -3.34
N LEU A 105 11.10 12.68 -4.43
CA LEU A 105 11.71 11.36 -4.67
C LEU A 105 13.23 11.44 -4.81
N ASP A 106 13.77 12.49 -5.40
CA ASP A 106 15.21 12.65 -5.53
C ASP A 106 15.86 12.82 -4.16
N ALA A 107 15.27 13.66 -3.30
CA ALA A 107 15.78 13.89 -1.94
C ALA A 107 15.70 12.63 -1.07
N VAL A 108 14.59 11.88 -1.08
CA VAL A 108 14.45 10.65 -0.26
C VAL A 108 15.35 9.51 -0.74
N VAL A 109 15.69 9.48 -2.04
CA VAL A 109 16.67 8.52 -2.59
C VAL A 109 18.09 8.92 -2.17
N GLN A 110 18.46 10.21 -2.32
CA GLN A 110 19.77 10.71 -1.93
C GLN A 110 20.07 10.52 -0.42
N THR A 111 19.06 10.65 0.40
CA THR A 111 19.17 10.46 1.87
C THR A 111 18.96 9.03 2.34
N ALA A 112 18.83 8.06 1.42
CA ALA A 112 18.55 6.65 1.70
C ALA A 112 17.26 6.41 2.53
N VAL A 113 16.33 7.35 2.49
CA VAL A 113 15.00 7.26 3.12
C VAL A 113 14.06 6.39 2.27
N ALA A 114 14.28 6.38 0.94
CA ALA A 114 13.64 5.46 0.01
C ALA A 114 14.55 4.28 -0.31
N LYS A 115 13.96 3.07 -0.35
CA LYS A 115 14.64 1.84 -0.73
C LYS A 115 13.74 1.02 -1.66
N TYR A 116 14.35 0.30 -2.59
CA TYR A 116 13.66 -0.64 -3.47
C TYR A 116 14.34 -2.00 -3.49
N HIS A 117 13.57 -3.05 -3.72
CA HIS A 117 14.13 -4.39 -3.87
C HIS A 117 14.56 -4.61 -5.34
N ARG A 118 15.78 -5.15 -5.55
CA ARG A 118 16.34 -5.29 -6.91
C ARG A 118 15.61 -6.34 -7.77
N SER A 119 15.25 -7.47 -7.19
CA SER A 119 14.64 -8.60 -7.90
C SER A 119 13.11 -8.69 -7.71
N GLN A 120 12.56 -8.09 -6.68
CA GLN A 120 11.14 -8.10 -6.40
C GLN A 120 10.53 -6.72 -6.64
N ASP A 121 9.26 -6.70 -7.02
CA ASP A 121 8.57 -5.47 -7.37
C ASP A 121 7.95 -4.81 -6.11
N VAL A 122 8.81 -4.39 -5.19
CA VAL A 122 8.43 -3.68 -3.95
C VAL A 122 9.44 -2.61 -3.62
N ALA A 123 8.93 -1.48 -3.11
CA ALA A 123 9.72 -0.37 -2.61
C ALA A 123 9.06 0.24 -1.36
N ILE A 124 9.89 0.91 -0.56
CA ILE A 124 9.48 1.61 0.65
C ILE A 124 10.04 3.03 0.68
N VAL A 125 9.30 3.93 1.31
CA VAL A 125 9.78 5.27 1.66
C VAL A 125 9.43 5.52 3.11
N LYS A 126 10.42 5.79 3.98
CA LYS A 126 10.15 6.20 5.35
C LYS A 126 9.50 7.58 5.32
N VAL A 127 8.28 7.70 5.84
CA VAL A 127 7.51 8.96 5.80
C VAL A 127 7.50 9.69 7.13
N ALA A 128 7.71 8.97 8.22
CA ALA A 128 7.80 9.59 9.55
C ALA A 128 8.62 8.72 10.51
N GLN A 129 9.24 9.39 11.49
CA GLN A 129 9.82 8.80 12.69
C GLN A 129 8.83 8.95 13.84
N LEU A 130 8.60 7.89 14.61
CA LEU A 130 7.79 7.93 15.82
C LEU A 130 8.69 8.21 17.02
N VAL A 131 8.35 9.25 17.79
CA VAL A 131 9.09 9.59 18.99
C VAL A 131 8.14 9.79 20.18
N PRO A 132 8.56 9.47 21.40
CA PRO A 132 7.74 9.76 22.59
C PRO A 132 7.47 11.26 22.73
N TYR A 133 6.32 11.60 23.28
CA TYR A 133 6.08 12.97 23.74
C TYR A 133 6.99 13.31 24.93
N SER A 134 7.50 14.53 24.99
CA SER A 134 8.23 15.01 26.15
C SER A 134 7.31 15.19 27.37
N ASP A 135 7.88 15.26 28.56
CA ASP A 135 7.10 15.48 29.78
C ASP A 135 6.41 16.84 29.79
N GLU A 136 7.03 17.85 29.15
CA GLU A 136 6.46 19.19 28.98
C GLU A 136 5.22 19.15 28.08
N GLU A 137 5.30 18.46 26.93
CA GLU A 137 4.18 18.30 26.00
C GLU A 137 3.01 17.55 26.66
N ARG A 138 3.29 16.51 27.45
CA ARG A 138 2.27 15.77 28.22
C ARG A 138 1.62 16.61 29.30
N LYS A 139 2.38 17.45 30.00
CA LYS A 139 1.83 18.39 30.99
C LYS A 139 0.92 19.44 30.37
N GLN A 140 1.24 19.87 29.12
CA GLN A 140 0.42 20.83 28.39
C GLN A 140 -0.85 20.21 27.81
N ASN A 141 -0.86 18.89 27.57
CA ASN A 141 -2.01 18.18 27.05
C ASN A 141 -2.23 16.86 27.80
N LEU A 142 -3.07 16.93 28.82
CA LEU A 142 -3.40 15.80 29.72
C LEU A 142 -4.10 14.62 29.04
N THR A 143 -4.53 14.76 27.77
CA THR A 143 -5.12 13.66 27.00
C THR A 143 -4.06 12.75 26.36
N ILE A 144 -2.78 13.15 26.37
CA ILE A 144 -1.68 12.35 25.81
C ILE A 144 -1.30 11.26 26.82
N GLY A 145 -1.57 10.02 26.47
CA GLY A 145 -1.20 8.86 27.29
C GLY A 145 0.31 8.67 27.45
N PRO A 146 0.76 7.91 28.47
CA PRO A 146 2.19 7.75 28.77
C PRO A 146 2.98 7.03 27.65
N THR A 147 2.33 6.22 26.85
CA THR A 147 2.92 5.44 25.73
C THR A 147 2.65 6.06 24.37
N ALA A 148 1.99 7.22 24.32
CA ALA A 148 1.68 7.88 23.07
C ALA A 148 2.96 8.33 22.34
N LEU A 149 2.98 8.11 21.02
CA LEU A 149 4.05 8.53 20.12
C LEU A 149 3.54 9.65 19.20
N LYS A 150 4.42 10.57 18.85
CA LYS A 150 4.18 11.57 17.81
C LYS A 150 5.03 11.26 16.59
N ALA A 151 4.48 11.53 15.41
CA ALA A 151 5.21 11.43 14.16
C ALA A 151 6.04 12.71 13.93
N VAL A 152 7.31 12.53 13.62
CA VAL A 152 8.22 13.59 13.18
C VAL A 152 8.53 13.33 11.71
N GLY A 153 8.41 14.37 10.88
CA GLY A 153 8.69 14.28 9.46
C GLY A 153 10.16 13.94 9.18
N VAL A 154 10.40 13.36 8.03
CA VAL A 154 11.75 13.02 7.51
C VAL A 154 12.08 13.93 6.32
N PRO A 155 13.38 14.14 6.01
CA PRO A 155 13.79 14.93 4.84
C PRO A 155 13.16 14.43 3.55
N GLY A 156 12.70 15.33 2.68
CA GLY A 156 12.04 15.01 1.41
C GLY A 156 10.57 14.62 1.51
N VAL A 157 10.00 14.58 2.73
CA VAL A 157 8.57 14.29 2.95
C VAL A 157 7.91 15.47 3.65
N THR A 158 6.88 16.05 3.03
CA THR A 158 6.15 17.20 3.56
C THR A 158 4.67 16.88 3.65
N LEU A 159 4.08 17.04 4.83
CA LEU A 159 2.63 16.98 4.95
C LEU A 159 2.04 18.34 4.60
N GLN A 160 1.17 18.35 3.59
CA GLN A 160 0.46 19.53 3.11
C GLN A 160 -0.87 19.73 3.84
N LYS A 161 -1.56 18.61 4.10
CA LYS A 161 -2.87 18.62 4.75
C LYS A 161 -3.01 17.41 5.68
N ALA A 162 -3.59 17.64 6.84
CA ALA A 162 -3.90 16.59 7.81
C ALA A 162 -5.41 16.37 7.92
N SER A 163 -5.83 15.10 8.00
CA SER A 163 -7.19 14.74 8.38
C SER A 163 -7.40 14.95 9.89
N ARG A 164 -8.67 14.97 10.33
CA ARG A 164 -9.01 15.18 11.74
C ARG A 164 -8.60 14.02 12.66
N LYS A 165 -8.54 12.80 12.15
CA LYS A 165 -8.25 11.59 12.93
C LYS A 165 -6.83 11.01 12.69
N GLY A 166 -5.96 11.75 12.04
CA GLY A 166 -4.58 11.36 11.82
C GLY A 166 -4.40 10.31 10.72
N LEU A 167 -3.28 9.61 10.77
CA LEU A 167 -2.83 8.63 9.80
C LEU A 167 -3.05 7.21 10.33
N LEU A 168 -3.57 6.31 9.50
CA LEU A 168 -3.64 4.88 9.81
C LEU A 168 -2.54 4.14 9.04
N GLY A 169 -1.72 3.37 9.76
CA GLY A 169 -0.77 2.43 9.18
C GLY A 169 -1.09 1.00 9.59
N VAL A 170 -0.79 0.06 8.72
CA VAL A 170 -0.82 -1.37 9.05
C VAL A 170 0.32 -1.66 10.03
N SER A 171 0.00 -2.22 11.20
CA SER A 171 1.03 -2.64 12.16
C SER A 171 1.72 -3.91 11.70
N ALA A 172 3.02 -4.02 11.97
CA ALA A 172 3.79 -5.23 11.74
C ALA A 172 3.25 -6.46 12.48
N GLU A 173 2.53 -6.26 13.59
CA GLU A 173 1.87 -7.33 14.33
C GLU A 173 0.71 -7.98 13.55
N ASN A 174 0.16 -7.27 12.57
CA ASN A 174 -0.94 -7.74 11.72
C ASN A 174 -0.42 -8.15 10.34
N THR A 175 0.64 -8.94 10.31
CA THR A 175 1.23 -9.45 9.05
C THR A 175 1.50 -10.94 9.14
N LYS A 176 1.58 -11.57 7.97
CA LYS A 176 2.08 -12.94 7.79
C LYS A 176 3.21 -12.96 6.78
N ARG A 177 4.18 -13.81 7.01
CA ARG A 177 5.22 -14.16 6.04
C ARG A 177 4.69 -15.15 5.00
N LEU A 178 5.39 -15.29 3.88
CA LEU A 178 5.02 -16.25 2.83
C LEU A 178 4.79 -17.66 3.38
N SER A 179 5.61 -18.10 4.34
CA SER A 179 5.51 -19.43 4.96
C SER A 179 4.30 -19.62 5.89
N GLU A 180 3.63 -18.53 6.27
CA GLU A 180 2.49 -18.52 7.18
C GLU A 180 1.15 -18.36 6.45
N THR A 181 1.20 -18.06 5.15
CA THR A 181 -0.01 -17.87 4.33
C THR A 181 -0.66 -19.22 4.03
N LEU A 182 -1.98 -19.22 3.94
CA LEU A 182 -2.78 -20.44 3.71
C LEU A 182 -3.48 -20.37 2.36
N ILE A 183 -3.09 -21.26 1.45
CA ILE A 183 -3.74 -21.39 0.12
C ILE A 183 -5.21 -21.77 0.33
N GLY A 184 -6.09 -21.07 -0.38
CA GLY A 184 -7.54 -21.24 -0.30
C GLY A 184 -8.23 -20.28 0.67
N ASN A 185 -7.47 -19.57 1.52
CA ASN A 185 -8.05 -18.53 2.38
C ASN A 185 -8.57 -17.37 1.55
N ASP A 186 -9.64 -16.76 2.05
CA ASP A 186 -10.16 -15.50 1.53
C ASP A 186 -9.14 -14.39 1.67
N ILE A 187 -9.07 -13.54 0.67
CA ILE A 187 -8.23 -12.33 0.68
C ILE A 187 -9.04 -11.07 0.40
N VAL A 188 -8.51 -9.95 0.84
CA VAL A 188 -8.96 -8.59 0.50
C VAL A 188 -7.81 -7.82 -0.12
N VAL A 189 -8.07 -7.24 -1.29
CA VAL A 189 -7.16 -6.31 -1.97
C VAL A 189 -7.76 -4.92 -1.94
N MET A 190 -6.98 -3.92 -1.57
CA MET A 190 -7.39 -2.51 -1.62
C MET A 190 -6.53 -1.74 -2.60
N GLY A 191 -7.11 -0.74 -3.25
CA GLY A 191 -6.35 0.15 -4.13
C GLY A 191 -7.21 1.12 -4.89
N TYR A 192 -6.56 1.89 -5.75
CA TYR A 192 -7.14 2.97 -6.54
C TYR A 192 -7.05 2.62 -8.02
N PRO A 193 -7.97 1.80 -8.56
CA PRO A 193 -7.92 1.42 -9.97
C PRO A 193 -8.14 2.64 -10.86
N SER A 194 -7.23 2.86 -11.81
CA SER A 194 -7.27 3.95 -12.80
C SER A 194 -7.66 3.45 -14.20
N SER A 195 -8.39 2.33 -14.30
CA SER A 195 -8.77 1.72 -15.56
C SER A 195 -9.61 2.67 -16.43
N ILE A 196 -9.36 2.64 -17.73
CA ILE A 196 -10.11 3.41 -18.72
C ILE A 196 -11.61 3.13 -18.56
N GLY A 197 -12.42 4.21 -18.47
CA GLY A 197 -13.87 4.14 -18.30
C GLY A 197 -14.37 4.18 -16.86
N LEU A 198 -13.49 4.07 -15.85
CA LEU A 198 -13.87 4.31 -14.46
C LEU A 198 -13.83 5.80 -14.09
N ALA A 199 -12.93 6.58 -14.68
CA ALA A 199 -12.68 7.97 -14.29
C ALA A 199 -13.89 8.93 -14.45
N ASP A 200 -14.87 8.56 -15.26
CA ASP A 200 -16.04 9.41 -15.55
C ASP A 200 -17.33 8.94 -14.85
N LEU A 201 -17.25 7.88 -14.05
CA LEU A 201 -18.43 7.33 -13.37
C LEU A 201 -18.71 8.10 -12.07
N LYS A 202 -19.73 8.94 -12.07
CA LYS A 202 -20.16 9.74 -10.89
C LYS A 202 -20.54 8.89 -9.66
N GLN A 203 -20.76 7.60 -9.85
CA GLN A 203 -21.12 6.64 -8.79
C GLN A 203 -19.90 6.16 -7.98
N ILE A 204 -18.69 6.44 -8.47
CA ILE A 204 -17.44 6.02 -7.82
C ILE A 204 -16.75 7.25 -7.23
N ASP A 205 -16.43 7.18 -5.94
CA ASP A 205 -15.53 8.13 -5.30
C ASP A 205 -14.09 7.68 -5.51
N TYR A 206 -13.43 8.24 -6.53
CA TYR A 206 -12.04 7.91 -6.89
C TYR A 206 -11.04 8.32 -5.83
N ALA A 207 -11.47 9.14 -4.94
CA ALA A 207 -10.68 9.58 -3.84
C ALA A 207 -10.60 8.53 -2.71
N ARG A 208 -11.44 7.51 -2.71
CA ARG A 208 -11.42 6.41 -1.76
C ARG A 208 -10.98 5.10 -2.41
N PRO A 209 -10.22 4.26 -1.68
CA PRO A 209 -9.81 2.97 -2.23
C PRO A 209 -11.02 2.07 -2.45
N LEU A 210 -10.98 1.30 -3.53
CA LEU A 210 -11.94 0.23 -3.77
C LEU A 210 -11.40 -1.08 -3.17
N VAL A 211 -12.32 -1.86 -2.61
CA VAL A 211 -12.04 -3.17 -2.03
C VAL A 211 -12.46 -4.27 -3.00
N ARG A 212 -11.58 -5.24 -3.18
CA ARG A 212 -11.87 -6.47 -3.90
C ARG A 212 -11.65 -7.66 -2.99
N ARG A 213 -12.53 -8.65 -3.10
CA ARG A 213 -12.40 -9.93 -2.41
C ARG A 213 -12.03 -11.01 -3.39
N GLY A 214 -11.22 -11.96 -2.98
CA GLY A 214 -10.78 -13.10 -3.74
C GLY A 214 -10.25 -14.18 -2.81
N ALA A 215 -9.39 -15.06 -3.35
CA ALA A 215 -8.72 -16.11 -2.59
C ALA A 215 -7.21 -16.12 -2.86
N LEU A 216 -6.43 -16.60 -1.90
CA LEU A 216 -5.04 -16.99 -2.16
C LEU A 216 -5.03 -18.29 -2.96
N ALA A 217 -4.85 -18.17 -4.28
CA ALA A 217 -4.89 -19.31 -5.19
C ALA A 217 -3.66 -20.21 -5.11
N GLY A 218 -2.52 -19.64 -4.74
CA GLY A 218 -1.28 -20.39 -4.65
C GLY A 218 -0.09 -19.54 -4.24
N THR A 219 1.05 -20.21 -4.05
CA THR A 219 2.33 -19.60 -3.77
C THR A 219 3.40 -20.19 -4.69
N ASN A 220 4.41 -19.39 -5.05
CA ASN A 220 5.58 -19.88 -5.77
C ASN A 220 6.80 -19.74 -4.86
N ALA A 221 7.26 -20.86 -4.30
CA ALA A 221 8.39 -20.88 -3.37
C ALA A 221 9.73 -20.47 -4.03
N ALA A 222 9.92 -20.81 -5.32
CA ALA A 222 11.17 -20.50 -6.04
C ALA A 222 11.29 -19.00 -6.32
N ASN A 223 10.20 -18.36 -6.77
CA ASN A 223 10.16 -16.92 -7.05
C ASN A 223 9.68 -16.08 -5.86
N LYS A 224 9.32 -16.74 -4.76
CA LYS A 224 8.76 -16.09 -3.56
C LYS A 224 7.65 -15.11 -3.92
N SER A 225 6.58 -15.60 -4.53
CA SER A 225 5.40 -14.79 -4.90
C SER A 225 4.09 -15.45 -4.48
N LEU A 226 3.07 -14.61 -4.31
CA LEU A 226 1.70 -15.00 -4.05
C LEU A 226 0.90 -14.94 -5.36
N VAL A 227 0.09 -15.96 -5.62
CA VAL A 227 -0.86 -15.99 -6.74
C VAL A 227 -2.25 -15.78 -6.17
N LEU A 228 -2.92 -14.74 -6.61
CA LEU A 228 -4.23 -14.34 -6.14
C LEU A 228 -5.29 -14.67 -7.19
N ASP A 229 -6.37 -15.34 -6.80
CA ASP A 229 -7.62 -15.39 -7.57
C ASP A 229 -8.43 -14.14 -7.20
N CYS A 230 -8.04 -13.02 -7.79
CA CYS A 230 -8.60 -11.72 -7.55
C CYS A 230 -8.25 -10.80 -8.74
N GLN A 231 -9.27 -10.28 -9.41
CA GLN A 231 -9.01 -9.31 -10.48
C GLN A 231 -8.39 -8.03 -9.92
N VAL A 232 -7.25 -7.65 -10.48
CA VAL A 232 -6.65 -6.33 -10.25
C VAL A 232 -6.50 -5.60 -11.58
N PHE A 233 -6.46 -4.28 -11.55
CA PHE A 233 -6.39 -3.42 -12.71
C PHE A 233 -5.26 -2.40 -12.54
N PHE A 234 -4.95 -1.68 -13.61
CA PHE A 234 -4.03 -0.53 -13.53
C PHE A 234 -4.45 0.40 -12.38
N GLY A 235 -3.49 0.87 -11.62
CA GLY A 235 -3.69 1.65 -10.41
C GLY A 235 -3.81 0.82 -9.12
N ASN A 236 -4.13 -0.49 -9.17
CA ASN A 236 -4.08 -1.36 -7.99
C ASN A 236 -2.64 -1.76 -7.57
N SER A 237 -1.65 -1.59 -8.45
CA SER A 237 -0.24 -1.87 -8.15
C SER A 237 0.22 -1.12 -6.92
N GLY A 238 0.87 -1.82 -5.99
CA GLY A 238 1.31 -1.29 -4.71
C GLY A 238 0.26 -1.39 -3.60
N GLY A 239 -0.99 -1.72 -3.92
CA GLY A 239 -2.05 -1.89 -2.92
C GLY A 239 -1.80 -3.07 -1.99
N PRO A 240 -2.27 -3.00 -0.72
CA PRO A 240 -2.11 -4.08 0.24
C PRO A 240 -3.01 -5.28 -0.06
N VAL A 241 -2.50 -6.48 0.23
CA VAL A 241 -3.23 -7.74 0.19
C VAL A 241 -3.35 -8.27 1.61
N PHE A 242 -4.58 -8.42 2.10
CA PHE A 242 -4.85 -9.00 3.42
C PHE A 242 -5.44 -10.39 3.28
N GLU A 243 -4.92 -11.34 4.02
CA GLU A 243 -5.53 -12.65 4.24
C GLU A 243 -6.51 -12.57 5.40
N ILE A 244 -7.65 -13.24 5.28
CA ILE A 244 -8.68 -13.31 6.31
C ILE A 244 -8.55 -14.64 7.03
N ASP A 245 -8.19 -14.58 8.31
CA ASP A 245 -8.16 -15.75 9.16
C ASP A 245 -9.40 -15.83 10.05
N HIS A 246 -9.94 -17.02 10.15
CA HIS A 246 -11.00 -17.33 11.12
C HIS A 246 -10.39 -17.66 12.47
N GLN A 247 -10.71 -16.88 13.49
CA GLN A 247 -10.26 -17.10 14.87
C GLN A 247 -11.46 -17.26 15.80
N GLY A 248 -11.86 -18.51 16.03
CA GLY A 248 -13.03 -18.80 16.86
C GLY A 248 -14.29 -18.14 16.28
N LEU A 249 -14.87 -17.17 17.01
CA LEU A 249 -16.05 -16.42 16.57
C LEU A 249 -15.71 -15.11 15.82
N GLY A 250 -14.43 -14.82 15.58
CA GLY A 250 -13.97 -13.58 14.96
C GLY A 250 -13.13 -13.82 13.71
N TYR A 251 -12.73 -12.70 13.10
CA TYR A 251 -11.81 -12.66 11.96
C TYR A 251 -10.61 -11.78 12.30
N SER A 252 -9.43 -12.16 11.80
CA SER A 252 -8.28 -11.26 11.73
C SER A 252 -7.91 -11.00 10.26
N PHE A 253 -7.42 -9.80 10.01
CA PHE A 253 -6.97 -9.37 8.68
C PHE A 253 -5.45 -9.18 8.77
N ASN A 254 -4.71 -10.07 8.13
CA ASN A 254 -3.26 -10.07 8.17
C ASN A 254 -2.71 -9.65 6.81
N LEU A 255 -1.89 -8.61 6.77
CA LEU A 255 -1.19 -8.22 5.56
C LEU A 255 -0.27 -9.36 5.14
N ILE A 256 -0.43 -9.85 3.91
CA ILE A 256 0.39 -10.92 3.33
C ILE A 256 1.27 -10.43 2.18
N GLY A 257 0.96 -9.31 1.57
CA GLY A 257 1.74 -8.84 0.43
C GLY A 257 1.28 -7.54 -0.20
N VAL A 258 1.95 -7.22 -1.30
CA VAL A 258 1.80 -6.01 -2.11
C VAL A 258 1.42 -6.41 -3.52
N VAL A 259 0.33 -5.87 -4.07
CA VAL A 259 -0.06 -6.12 -5.47
C VAL A 259 1.04 -5.64 -6.41
N SER A 260 1.51 -6.53 -7.28
CA SER A 260 2.51 -6.21 -8.30
C SER A 260 1.89 -6.09 -9.68
N GLN A 261 1.21 -7.14 -10.15
CA GLN A 261 0.70 -7.16 -11.52
C GLN A 261 -0.51 -8.09 -11.67
N TYR A 262 -1.33 -7.84 -12.68
CA TYR A 262 -2.31 -8.82 -13.14
C TYR A 262 -1.67 -9.85 -14.06
N VAL A 263 -2.26 -11.05 -14.16
CA VAL A 263 -1.85 -12.07 -15.12
C VAL A 263 -2.68 -11.90 -16.37
N PRO A 264 -2.08 -11.59 -17.54
CA PRO A 264 -2.84 -11.46 -18.77
C PRO A 264 -3.25 -12.82 -19.31
N PHE A 265 -4.43 -12.87 -19.93
CA PHE A 265 -4.87 -13.96 -20.77
C PHE A 265 -4.78 -13.51 -22.23
N ALA A 266 -4.02 -14.26 -23.04
CA ALA A 266 -3.79 -13.93 -24.43
C ALA A 266 -4.74 -14.71 -25.35
N ASN A 267 -5.64 -14.02 -26.03
CA ASN A 267 -6.45 -14.55 -27.12
C ASN A 267 -5.82 -14.16 -28.46
N THR A 268 -5.68 -15.14 -29.36
CA THR A 268 -5.22 -14.87 -30.72
C THR A 268 -6.39 -15.09 -31.69
N ALA A 269 -6.75 -14.05 -32.39
CA ALA A 269 -7.72 -14.13 -33.48
C ALA A 269 -7.06 -13.68 -34.78
N GLY A 270 -7.32 -14.32 -35.89
CA GLY A 270 -6.70 -13.91 -37.13
C GLY A 270 -7.06 -14.76 -38.34
N SER A 271 -6.63 -14.30 -39.51
CA SER A 271 -6.64 -15.05 -40.79
C SER A 271 -5.23 -15.53 -41.08
N GLN A 272 -5.03 -16.23 -42.23
CA GLN A 272 -3.70 -16.67 -42.67
C GLN A 272 -2.69 -15.51 -42.89
N THR A 273 -3.17 -14.30 -43.01
CA THR A 273 -2.33 -13.13 -43.33
C THR A 273 -2.26 -12.07 -42.24
N VAL A 274 -3.19 -12.07 -41.26
CA VAL A 274 -3.23 -11.09 -40.16
C VAL A 274 -3.61 -11.79 -38.87
N GLY A 275 -2.72 -11.72 -37.87
CA GLY A 275 -2.97 -12.16 -36.50
C GLY A 275 -3.13 -10.97 -35.57
N VAL A 276 -4.18 -10.97 -34.74
CA VAL A 276 -4.39 -9.99 -33.67
C VAL A 276 -4.32 -10.73 -32.35
N GLN A 277 -3.42 -10.29 -31.47
CA GLN A 277 -3.38 -10.78 -30.09
C GLN A 277 -4.12 -9.79 -29.19
N ILE A 278 -5.15 -10.29 -28.49
CA ILE A 278 -5.92 -9.50 -27.55
C ILE A 278 -5.55 -9.98 -26.15
N LEU A 279 -4.97 -9.09 -25.34
CA LEU A 279 -4.65 -9.35 -23.95
C LEU A 279 -5.84 -8.92 -23.07
N THR A 280 -6.38 -9.87 -22.32
CA THR A 280 -7.45 -9.62 -21.34
C THR A 280 -6.98 -9.98 -19.95
N ASN A 281 -7.66 -9.50 -18.93
CA ASN A 281 -7.38 -9.88 -17.55
C ASN A 281 -7.86 -11.32 -17.30
N SER A 282 -6.98 -12.20 -16.84
CA SER A 282 -7.31 -13.61 -16.57
C SER A 282 -8.13 -13.82 -15.30
N GLY A 283 -8.23 -12.80 -14.44
CA GLY A 283 -8.76 -12.94 -13.09
C GLY A 283 -7.69 -13.23 -12.03
N TYR A 284 -6.50 -13.63 -12.45
CA TYR A 284 -5.38 -13.83 -11.53
C TYR A 284 -4.48 -12.60 -11.42
N ALA A 285 -3.86 -12.47 -10.25
CA ALA A 285 -2.84 -11.46 -9.99
C ALA A 285 -1.65 -12.04 -9.24
N ILE A 286 -0.55 -11.31 -9.27
CA ILE A 286 0.67 -11.62 -8.52
C ILE A 286 0.87 -10.54 -7.46
N ALA A 287 1.21 -11.00 -6.23
CA ALA A 287 1.64 -10.11 -5.17
C ALA A 287 3.02 -10.52 -4.64
N VAL A 288 3.75 -9.51 -4.18
CA VAL A 288 5.05 -9.66 -3.52
C VAL A 288 4.79 -9.88 -2.02
N PRO A 289 5.30 -10.95 -1.39
CA PRO A 289 5.11 -11.20 0.03
C PRO A 289 5.70 -10.13 0.94
N THR A 290 5.15 -10.02 2.16
CA THR A 290 5.61 -9.09 3.22
C THR A 290 7.06 -9.29 3.60
N ASP A 291 7.63 -10.49 3.40
CA ASP A 291 9.04 -10.83 3.64
C ASP A 291 9.98 -9.76 3.08
N PHE A 292 9.70 -9.28 1.88
CA PHE A 292 10.54 -8.30 1.21
C PHE A 292 10.38 -6.87 1.73
N ILE A 293 9.24 -6.54 2.38
CA ILE A 293 9.07 -5.28 3.08
C ILE A 293 10.05 -5.23 4.25
N TYR A 294 10.07 -6.28 5.06
CA TYR A 294 10.98 -6.38 6.20
C TYR A 294 12.44 -6.41 5.75
N GLU A 295 12.74 -7.17 4.69
CA GLU A 295 14.11 -7.22 4.14
C GLU A 295 14.60 -5.82 3.73
N LEU A 296 13.73 -4.96 3.21
CA LEU A 296 14.09 -3.58 2.88
C LEU A 296 14.25 -2.68 4.10
N ILE A 297 13.45 -2.89 5.15
CA ILE A 297 13.52 -2.06 6.37
C ILE A 297 14.76 -2.43 7.20
N ASP A 298 15.03 -3.72 7.35
CA ASP A 298 16.08 -4.25 8.22
C ASP A 298 17.50 -4.15 7.60
N ARG A 299 17.61 -3.85 6.30
CA ARG A 299 18.86 -3.48 5.62
C ARG A 299 19.28 -2.04 5.91
#